data_e7c5d585ec1f46eef840c2ad94b4ea83
#
_entry.id   e7c5d585ec1f46eef840c2ad94b4ea83
#
_cell.length_a   1.000
_cell.length_b   1.000
_cell.length_c   1.000
_cell.angle_alpha   90.00
_cell.angle_beta   90.00
_cell.angle_gamma   90.00
#
_symmetry.space_group_name_H-M   'P 1'
#
loop_
_entity.id
_entity.type
_entity.pdbx_description
1 polymer ?
#
loop_
_entity_poly.entity_id
_entity_poly.type
_entity_poly.pdbx_seq_one_letter_code
_entity_poly.pdbx_strand_id
1 'polypeptide(L)'
;MSRRYLLRACEASLRRLGTDYIDLYQVHERDGLTPMEETLDALDTLVRQGKVRYIGCSNHSAWHVMKALGISERRGLQRFVTQQIYYSLLDRDAEYELIPLSIDQGLGVLVWSPLAGGLLSGKYRRNVEPPAGSRQTTPWGEPPVYDRDRMYRIVEALAEVASARGTSPAQTALAYLLGRPAVTSLVIGARTEEQLANNLGCVEWTLDVEERARLDEVSAPLLIYPYWHQANTAPERLSAADEALLRPYH
;
A
#
# COMPACT_ATOMS: atom_id res chain seq x y z
N MET A 1 -8.65 -19.73 5.48
CA MET A 1 -7.17 -19.94 5.25
C MET A 1 -6.67 -21.26 5.80
N SER A 2 -7.53 -22.29 5.83
CA SER A 2 -7.13 -23.61 6.32
C SER A 2 -6.00 -24.23 5.50
N ARG A 3 -5.22 -25.10 6.11
CA ARG A 3 -4.12 -25.83 5.48
C ARG A 3 -4.56 -26.49 4.16
N ARG A 4 -5.69 -27.22 4.20
CA ARG A 4 -6.24 -27.88 3.00
C ARG A 4 -6.52 -26.89 1.86
N TYR A 5 -7.09 -25.74 2.20
CA TYR A 5 -7.40 -24.71 1.21
C TYR A 5 -6.14 -24.12 0.58
N LEU A 6 -5.18 -23.70 1.39
CA LEU A 6 -3.95 -23.04 0.91
C LEU A 6 -3.13 -23.95 0.00
N LEU A 7 -2.95 -25.23 0.37
CA LEU A 7 -2.23 -26.19 -0.46
C LEU A 7 -2.91 -26.36 -1.81
N ARG A 8 -4.24 -26.53 -1.84
CA ARG A 8 -5.01 -26.66 -3.10
C ARG A 8 -4.99 -25.40 -3.94
N ALA A 9 -5.09 -24.22 -3.31
CA ALA A 9 -5.08 -22.94 -3.99
C ALA A 9 -3.71 -22.66 -4.66
N CYS A 10 -2.62 -22.99 -3.98
CA CYS A 10 -1.28 -22.90 -4.55
C CYS A 10 -1.12 -23.81 -5.77
N GLU A 11 -1.52 -25.08 -5.68
CA GLU A 11 -1.48 -26.02 -6.81
C GLU A 11 -2.32 -25.52 -8.00
N ALA A 12 -3.48 -24.95 -7.74
CA ALA A 12 -4.32 -24.38 -8.78
C ALA A 12 -3.67 -23.14 -9.43
N SER A 13 -2.96 -22.33 -8.65
CA SER A 13 -2.23 -21.15 -9.15
C SER A 13 -1.04 -21.59 -10.02
N LEU A 14 -0.24 -22.56 -9.58
CA LEU A 14 0.87 -23.11 -10.35
C LEU A 14 0.42 -23.63 -11.73
N ARG A 15 -0.70 -24.38 -11.75
CA ARG A 15 -1.27 -24.87 -13.04
C ARG A 15 -1.72 -23.74 -13.95
N ARG A 16 -2.36 -22.69 -13.40
CA ARG A 16 -2.80 -21.54 -14.22
C ARG A 16 -1.63 -20.70 -14.74
N LEU A 17 -0.57 -20.58 -13.96
CA LEU A 17 0.63 -19.85 -14.34
C LEU A 17 1.54 -20.64 -15.27
N GLY A 18 1.37 -21.96 -15.36
CA GLY A 18 2.23 -22.83 -16.18
C GLY A 18 3.67 -22.92 -15.63
N THR A 19 3.82 -22.86 -14.31
CA THR A 19 5.13 -22.89 -13.62
C THR A 19 5.11 -23.89 -12.47
N ASP A 20 6.28 -24.27 -12.00
CA ASP A 20 6.46 -25.17 -10.86
C ASP A 20 6.72 -24.44 -9.53
N TYR A 21 6.97 -23.14 -9.55
CA TYR A 21 7.13 -22.32 -8.34
C TYR A 21 6.51 -20.91 -8.48
N ILE A 22 6.24 -20.28 -7.34
CA ILE A 22 5.79 -18.88 -7.22
C ILE A 22 6.84 -18.14 -6.39
N ASP A 23 7.32 -16.99 -6.87
CA ASP A 23 8.32 -16.19 -6.15
C ASP A 23 7.74 -15.60 -4.86
N LEU A 24 6.58 -14.96 -4.95
CA LEU A 24 5.90 -14.37 -3.81
C LEU A 24 4.43 -14.83 -3.76
N TYR A 25 4.08 -15.61 -2.73
CA TYR A 25 2.72 -16.08 -2.51
C TYR A 25 2.09 -15.36 -1.33
N GLN A 26 1.03 -14.58 -1.58
CA GLN A 26 0.41 -13.73 -0.58
C GLN A 26 -0.99 -14.22 -0.20
N VAL A 27 -1.29 -14.22 1.10
CA VAL A 27 -2.68 -14.36 1.57
C VAL A 27 -3.39 -13.02 1.36
N HIS A 28 -4.57 -13.06 0.69
CA HIS A 28 -5.28 -11.86 0.26
C HIS A 28 -5.89 -11.06 1.42
N GLU A 29 -6.43 -11.78 2.39
CA GLU A 29 -7.03 -11.20 3.59
C GLU A 29 -6.82 -12.09 4.80
N ARG A 30 -7.06 -11.52 5.99
CA ARG A 30 -7.09 -12.28 7.21
C ARG A 30 -8.31 -13.18 7.27
N ASP A 31 -8.11 -14.43 7.69
CA ASP A 31 -9.16 -15.36 8.07
C ASP A 31 -9.30 -15.39 9.61
N GLY A 32 -10.41 -14.86 10.10
CA GLY A 32 -10.70 -14.83 11.54
C GLY A 32 -11.15 -16.17 12.14
N LEU A 33 -11.44 -17.16 11.29
CA LEU A 33 -11.97 -18.47 11.72
C LEU A 33 -10.88 -19.56 11.79
N THR A 34 -9.82 -19.41 10.99
CA THR A 34 -8.69 -20.35 11.01
C THR A 34 -7.59 -19.82 11.95
N PRO A 35 -7.08 -20.65 12.88
CA PRO A 35 -5.91 -20.28 13.66
C PRO A 35 -4.75 -19.85 12.77
N MET A 36 -4.10 -18.74 13.12
CA MET A 36 -3.00 -18.19 12.31
C MET A 36 -1.82 -19.16 12.22
N GLU A 37 -1.63 -19.96 13.25
CA GLU A 37 -0.63 -21.05 13.30
C GLU A 37 -0.84 -22.06 12.17
N GLU A 38 -2.09 -22.45 11.87
CA GLU A 38 -2.41 -23.39 10.79
C GLU A 38 -2.12 -22.78 9.42
N THR A 39 -2.45 -21.50 9.25
CA THR A 39 -2.15 -20.75 8.03
C THR A 39 -0.65 -20.67 7.78
N LEU A 40 0.13 -20.29 8.80
CA LEU A 40 1.61 -20.18 8.71
C LEU A 40 2.28 -21.53 8.48
N ASP A 41 1.84 -22.60 9.16
CA ASP A 41 2.33 -23.97 8.92
C ASP A 41 2.08 -24.43 7.47
N ALA A 42 0.94 -24.06 6.90
CA ALA A 42 0.62 -24.40 5.52
C ALA A 42 1.52 -23.68 4.54
N LEU A 43 1.74 -22.38 4.75
CA LEU A 43 2.62 -21.55 3.92
C LEU A 43 4.09 -22.02 4.02
N ASP A 44 4.58 -22.32 5.23
CA ASP A 44 5.91 -22.88 5.46
C ASP A 44 6.09 -24.22 4.73
N THR A 45 5.06 -25.07 4.75
CA THR A 45 5.06 -26.33 3.99
C THR A 45 5.27 -26.08 2.49
N LEU A 46 4.59 -25.09 1.91
CA LEU A 46 4.73 -24.75 0.48
C LEU A 46 6.15 -24.24 0.16
N VAL A 47 6.75 -23.49 1.06
CA VAL A 47 8.14 -23.02 0.90
C VAL A 47 9.11 -24.21 0.98
N ARG A 48 8.98 -25.08 1.99
CA ARG A 48 9.82 -26.28 2.13
C ARG A 48 9.69 -27.26 0.95
N GLN A 49 8.53 -27.28 0.30
CA GLN A 49 8.31 -28.06 -0.92
C GLN A 49 8.92 -27.40 -2.17
N GLY A 50 9.47 -26.20 -2.07
CA GLY A 50 10.02 -25.44 -3.19
C GLY A 50 8.97 -24.84 -4.15
N LYS A 51 7.68 -24.96 -3.83
CA LYS A 51 6.57 -24.42 -4.63
C LYS A 51 6.40 -22.91 -4.46
N VAL A 52 6.89 -22.36 -3.36
CA VAL A 52 6.85 -20.93 -3.04
C VAL A 52 8.25 -20.53 -2.58
N ARG A 53 8.74 -19.36 -3.01
CA ARG A 53 10.03 -18.82 -2.55
C ARG A 53 9.85 -17.97 -1.30
N TYR A 54 8.91 -17.02 -1.35
CA TYR A 54 8.63 -16.10 -0.26
C TYR A 54 7.13 -16.01 -0.01
N ILE A 55 6.76 -15.72 1.23
CA ILE A 55 5.37 -15.54 1.62
C ILE A 55 5.11 -14.11 2.09
N GLY A 56 3.90 -13.62 1.85
CA GLY A 56 3.45 -12.31 2.27
C GLY A 56 1.98 -12.31 2.67
N CYS A 57 1.50 -11.15 3.11
CA CYS A 57 0.11 -10.94 3.45
C CYS A 57 -0.45 -9.68 2.78
N SER A 58 -1.77 -9.55 2.77
CA SER A 58 -2.47 -8.36 2.31
C SER A 58 -3.65 -8.07 3.23
N ASN A 59 -3.98 -6.79 3.40
CA ASN A 59 -5.16 -6.33 4.16
C ASN A 59 -5.21 -6.85 5.61
N HIS A 60 -4.06 -6.97 6.25
CA HIS A 60 -3.94 -7.27 7.67
C HIS A 60 -3.73 -5.97 8.46
N SER A 61 -4.31 -5.85 9.65
CA SER A 61 -3.91 -4.81 10.60
C SER A 61 -2.52 -5.08 11.16
N ALA A 62 -1.83 -4.05 11.63
CA ALA A 62 -0.45 -4.15 12.12
C ALA A 62 -0.30 -5.20 13.24
N TRP A 63 -1.23 -5.25 14.21
CA TRP A 63 -1.16 -6.23 15.28
C TRP A 63 -1.31 -7.68 14.79
N HIS A 64 -2.06 -7.91 13.68
CA HIS A 64 -2.16 -9.24 13.07
C HIS A 64 -0.85 -9.64 12.40
N VAL A 65 -0.20 -8.69 11.71
CA VAL A 65 1.12 -8.94 11.11
C VAL A 65 2.14 -9.25 12.20
N MET A 66 2.21 -8.44 13.27
CA MET A 66 3.10 -8.70 14.41
C MET A 66 2.82 -10.05 15.08
N LYS A 67 1.55 -10.42 15.22
CA LYS A 67 1.17 -11.74 15.74
C LYS A 67 1.71 -12.86 14.84
N ALA A 68 1.57 -12.71 13.52
CA ALA A 68 2.07 -13.69 12.56
C ALA A 68 3.61 -13.82 12.63
N LEU A 69 4.33 -12.70 12.65
CA LEU A 69 5.79 -12.67 12.76
C LEU A 69 6.26 -13.34 14.05
N GLY A 70 5.65 -13.01 15.19
CA GLY A 70 5.98 -13.64 16.48
C GLY A 70 5.66 -15.13 16.55
N ILE A 71 4.62 -15.63 15.84
CA ILE A 71 4.36 -17.07 15.72
C ILE A 71 5.46 -17.72 14.88
N SER A 72 5.79 -17.14 13.73
CA SER A 72 6.83 -17.66 12.85
C SER A 72 8.17 -17.77 13.57
N GLU A 73 8.57 -16.74 14.31
CA GLU A 73 9.81 -16.74 15.10
C GLU A 73 9.82 -17.84 16.15
N ARG A 74 8.80 -17.91 16.99
CA ARG A 74 8.73 -18.93 18.08
C ARG A 74 8.68 -20.37 17.59
N ARG A 75 8.13 -20.60 16.38
CA ARG A 75 7.97 -21.94 15.82
C ARG A 75 8.99 -22.29 14.74
N GLY A 76 9.93 -21.40 14.43
CA GLY A 76 10.93 -21.59 13.36
C GLY A 76 10.31 -21.76 11.98
N LEU A 77 9.20 -21.03 11.70
CA LEU A 77 8.52 -21.04 10.42
C LEU A 77 9.01 -19.88 9.55
N GLN A 78 8.78 -20.00 8.24
CA GLN A 78 8.97 -18.85 7.32
C GLN A 78 8.11 -17.68 7.76
N ARG A 79 8.68 -16.48 7.70
CA ARG A 79 8.00 -15.23 8.05
C ARG A 79 7.46 -14.55 6.81
N PHE A 80 6.45 -13.73 6.95
CA PHE A 80 6.09 -12.77 5.90
C PHE A 80 7.28 -11.83 5.62
N VAL A 81 7.57 -11.63 4.33
CA VAL A 81 8.60 -10.69 3.86
C VAL A 81 8.00 -9.43 3.26
N THR A 82 6.70 -9.45 2.94
CA THR A 82 5.96 -8.32 2.38
C THR A 82 4.57 -8.23 2.96
N GLN A 83 4.03 -7.02 2.93
CA GLN A 83 2.59 -6.80 3.02
C GLN A 83 2.09 -5.99 1.82
N GLN A 84 0.93 -6.36 1.28
CA GLN A 84 0.25 -5.58 0.25
C GLN A 84 -0.90 -4.81 0.88
N ILE A 85 -0.88 -3.48 0.76
CA ILE A 85 -1.78 -2.58 1.48
C ILE A 85 -2.42 -1.55 0.56
N TYR A 86 -3.60 -1.04 0.93
CA TYR A 86 -4.13 0.19 0.36
C TYR A 86 -3.30 1.37 0.84
N TYR A 87 -2.83 2.17 -0.10
CA TYR A 87 -2.11 3.40 0.22
C TYR A 87 -2.14 4.34 -0.98
N SER A 88 -2.44 5.59 -0.73
CA SER A 88 -2.49 6.62 -1.78
C SER A 88 -2.26 8.01 -1.18
N LEU A 89 -1.98 8.99 -2.00
CA LEU A 89 -1.92 10.39 -1.57
C LEU A 89 -3.25 10.89 -0.98
N LEU A 90 -4.38 10.28 -1.39
CA LEU A 90 -5.70 10.62 -0.86
C LEU A 90 -5.96 10.02 0.51
N ASP A 91 -5.39 8.84 0.79
CA ASP A 91 -5.58 8.11 2.03
C ASP A 91 -4.22 7.59 2.51
N ARG A 92 -3.76 8.15 3.62
CA ARG A 92 -2.45 7.88 4.23
C ARG A 92 -2.56 7.14 5.57
N ASP A 93 -3.69 6.51 5.86
CA ASP A 93 -3.93 5.81 7.13
C ASP A 93 -2.93 4.66 7.39
N ALA A 94 -2.35 4.11 6.32
CA ALA A 94 -1.27 3.13 6.43
C ALA A 94 -0.04 3.66 7.20
N GLU A 95 0.15 4.97 7.27
CA GLU A 95 1.28 5.61 7.98
C GLU A 95 1.16 5.56 9.50
N TYR A 96 -0.04 5.31 10.05
CA TYR A 96 -0.18 5.16 11.50
C TYR A 96 0.56 3.92 12.03
N GLU A 97 0.37 2.78 11.37
CA GLU A 97 0.82 1.49 11.92
C GLU A 97 1.56 0.63 10.89
N LEU A 98 1.05 0.53 9.65
CA LEU A 98 1.53 -0.44 8.67
C LEU A 98 2.89 -0.07 8.09
N ILE A 99 3.12 1.20 7.81
CA ILE A 99 4.43 1.70 7.34
C ILE A 99 5.48 1.63 8.45
N PRO A 100 5.23 2.14 9.69
CA PRO A 100 6.14 1.98 10.82
C PRO A 100 6.50 0.52 11.11
N LEU A 101 5.51 -0.37 11.13
CA LEU A 101 5.73 -1.81 11.27
C LEU A 101 6.65 -2.36 10.18
N SER A 102 6.44 -1.95 8.92
CA SER A 102 7.25 -2.45 7.80
C SER A 102 8.69 -2.01 7.91
N ILE A 103 8.94 -0.78 8.34
CA ILE A 103 10.29 -0.25 8.58
C ILE A 103 10.96 -1.03 9.71
N ASP A 104 10.28 -1.16 10.86
CA ASP A 104 10.82 -1.84 12.05
C ASP A 104 11.12 -3.33 11.80
N GLN A 105 10.21 -4.00 11.10
CA GLN A 105 10.31 -5.45 10.87
C GLN A 105 11.00 -5.83 9.54
N GLY A 106 11.42 -4.84 8.73
CA GLY A 106 12.07 -5.08 7.44
C GLY A 106 11.15 -5.76 6.41
N LEU A 107 9.86 -5.37 6.37
CA LEU A 107 8.92 -5.85 5.38
C LEU A 107 8.89 -4.93 4.17
N GLY A 108 8.84 -5.49 2.96
CA GLY A 108 8.52 -4.73 1.77
C GLY A 108 7.03 -4.41 1.68
N VAL A 109 6.70 -3.19 1.25
CA VAL A 109 5.32 -2.76 1.04
C VAL A 109 5.00 -2.74 -0.45
N LEU A 110 3.97 -3.51 -0.84
CA LEU A 110 3.35 -3.42 -2.14
C LEU A 110 2.06 -2.60 -2.00
N VAL A 111 1.89 -1.59 -2.82
CA VAL A 111 0.73 -0.70 -2.73
C VAL A 111 -0.31 -1.08 -3.75
N TRP A 112 -1.53 -1.41 -3.32
CA TRP A 112 -2.65 -1.55 -4.23
C TRP A 112 -3.49 -0.27 -4.28
N SER A 113 -4.12 -0.02 -5.43
CA SER A 113 -4.91 1.18 -5.72
C SER A 113 -4.18 2.52 -5.48
N PRO A 114 -2.90 2.67 -5.90
CA PRO A 114 -2.09 3.87 -5.64
C PRO A 114 -2.69 5.15 -6.22
N LEU A 115 -3.58 5.04 -7.20
CA LEU A 115 -4.34 6.16 -7.80
C LEU A 115 -5.74 6.31 -7.21
N ALA A 116 -6.04 5.71 -6.06
CA ALA A 116 -7.32 5.79 -5.36
C ALA A 116 -8.52 5.53 -6.31
N GLY A 117 -8.54 4.38 -6.99
CA GLY A 117 -9.59 4.06 -7.95
C GLY A 117 -9.64 4.98 -9.17
N GLY A 118 -8.58 5.73 -9.41
CA GLY A 118 -8.44 6.70 -10.50
C GLY A 118 -8.78 8.14 -10.11
N LEU A 119 -9.12 8.42 -8.85
CA LEU A 119 -9.36 9.79 -8.36
C LEU A 119 -8.14 10.70 -8.56
N LEU A 120 -6.93 10.17 -8.39
CA LEU A 120 -5.67 10.89 -8.54
C LEU A 120 -5.14 10.93 -9.99
N SER A 121 -5.93 10.49 -10.97
CA SER A 121 -5.50 10.51 -12.39
C SER A 121 -5.64 11.87 -13.10
N GLY A 122 -6.14 12.90 -12.41
CA GLY A 122 -6.36 14.24 -12.97
C GLY A 122 -7.67 14.43 -13.75
N LYS A 123 -8.45 13.37 -13.97
CA LYS A 123 -9.74 13.43 -14.70
C LYS A 123 -10.93 13.86 -13.84
N TYR A 124 -10.80 13.86 -12.52
CA TYR A 124 -11.83 14.30 -11.59
C TYR A 124 -11.48 15.69 -11.08
N ARG A 125 -12.39 16.62 -11.23
CA ARG A 125 -12.22 18.01 -10.83
C ARG A 125 -13.48 18.54 -10.15
N ARG A 126 -13.33 19.56 -9.32
CA ARG A 126 -14.45 20.22 -8.65
C ARG A 126 -15.41 20.78 -9.71
N ASN A 127 -16.72 20.58 -9.49
CA ASN A 127 -17.79 21.07 -10.36
C ASN A 127 -17.74 20.58 -11.83
N VAL A 128 -17.08 19.45 -12.08
CA VAL A 128 -17.05 18.81 -13.38
C VAL A 128 -17.62 17.40 -13.24
N GLU A 129 -18.55 17.04 -14.11
CA GLU A 129 -19.11 15.68 -14.15
C GLU A 129 -18.00 14.64 -14.40
N PRO A 130 -17.98 13.52 -13.65
CA PRO A 130 -17.05 12.45 -13.90
C PRO A 130 -17.19 11.89 -15.32
N PRO A 131 -16.09 11.53 -15.99
CA PRO A 131 -16.17 10.95 -17.33
C PRO A 131 -17.06 9.69 -17.35
N ALA A 132 -17.94 9.58 -18.35
CA ALA A 132 -18.81 8.43 -18.52
C ALA A 132 -18.01 7.10 -18.54
N GLY A 133 -18.51 6.07 -17.87
CA GLY A 133 -17.84 4.78 -17.74
C GLY A 133 -16.57 4.79 -16.86
N SER A 134 -16.31 5.89 -16.16
CA SER A 134 -15.25 5.93 -15.15
C SER A 134 -15.66 5.12 -13.92
N ARG A 135 -14.67 4.68 -13.10
CA ARG A 135 -14.93 3.86 -11.91
C ARG A 135 -15.91 4.53 -10.93
N GLN A 136 -15.84 5.86 -10.78
CA GLN A 136 -16.71 6.62 -9.89
C GLN A 136 -18.18 6.71 -10.36
N THR A 137 -18.47 6.31 -11.61
CA THR A 137 -19.84 6.21 -12.14
C THR A 137 -20.40 4.77 -12.07
N THR A 138 -19.66 3.85 -11.45
CA THR A 138 -20.08 2.46 -11.23
C THR A 138 -20.43 2.23 -9.75
N PRO A 139 -21.17 1.14 -9.40
CA PRO A 139 -21.47 0.79 -8.01
C PRO A 139 -20.23 0.42 -7.16
N TRP A 140 -19.03 0.55 -7.68
CA TRP A 140 -17.79 0.25 -6.97
C TRP A 140 -17.53 1.29 -5.88
N GLY A 141 -17.63 0.88 -4.62
CA GLY A 141 -17.52 1.77 -3.45
C GLY A 141 -16.11 1.95 -2.87
N GLU A 142 -15.05 1.49 -3.54
CA GLU A 142 -13.67 1.58 -3.05
C GLU A 142 -12.77 2.45 -3.94
N PRO A 143 -11.88 3.27 -3.36
CA PRO A 143 -11.81 3.58 -1.93
C PRO A 143 -12.97 4.48 -1.49
N PRO A 144 -13.40 4.42 -0.22
CA PRO A 144 -14.40 5.34 0.30
C PRO A 144 -13.84 6.77 0.33
N VAL A 145 -14.69 7.75 -0.02
CA VAL A 145 -14.36 9.17 0.07
C VAL A 145 -15.21 9.79 1.18
N TYR A 146 -14.61 10.00 2.34
CA TYR A 146 -15.29 10.56 3.51
C TYR A 146 -15.38 12.09 3.48
N ASP A 147 -14.38 12.75 2.90
CA ASP A 147 -14.30 14.21 2.76
C ASP A 147 -13.99 14.57 1.30
N ARG A 148 -15.03 14.98 0.56
CA ARG A 148 -14.90 15.38 -0.84
C ARG A 148 -14.11 16.69 -1.01
N ASP A 149 -14.22 17.62 -0.08
CA ASP A 149 -13.49 18.88 -0.16
C ASP A 149 -12.00 18.66 0.06
N ARG A 150 -11.61 17.82 1.01
CA ARG A 150 -10.23 17.38 1.19
C ARG A 150 -9.71 16.67 -0.07
N MET A 151 -10.49 15.75 -0.64
CA MET A 151 -10.13 15.07 -1.88
C MET A 151 -9.82 16.07 -3.01
N TYR A 152 -10.70 17.06 -3.22
CA TYR A 152 -10.48 18.04 -4.28
C TYR A 152 -9.26 18.94 -4.01
N ARG A 153 -9.00 19.35 -2.77
CA ARG A 153 -7.76 20.09 -2.44
C ARG A 153 -6.51 19.29 -2.79
N ILE A 154 -6.51 17.99 -2.50
CA ILE A 154 -5.39 17.11 -2.85
C ILE A 154 -5.23 16.96 -4.37
N VAL A 155 -6.33 16.74 -5.09
CA VAL A 155 -6.31 16.61 -6.56
C VAL A 155 -5.85 17.90 -7.23
N GLU A 156 -6.26 19.05 -6.72
CA GLU A 156 -5.87 20.37 -7.21
C GLU A 156 -4.37 20.61 -7.00
N ALA A 157 -3.84 20.39 -5.79
CA ALA A 157 -2.41 20.50 -5.49
C ALA A 157 -1.57 19.52 -6.32
N LEU A 158 -2.05 18.28 -6.48
CA LEU A 158 -1.40 17.29 -7.33
C LEU A 158 -1.32 17.73 -8.79
N ALA A 159 -2.38 18.34 -9.31
CA ALA A 159 -2.42 18.87 -10.68
C ALA A 159 -1.48 20.08 -10.86
N GLU A 160 -1.36 20.95 -9.85
CA GLU A 160 -0.41 22.07 -9.83
C GLU A 160 1.03 21.58 -9.92
N VAL A 161 1.43 20.65 -9.06
CA VAL A 161 2.78 20.04 -9.05
C VAL A 161 3.07 19.33 -10.38
N ALA A 162 2.12 18.54 -10.87
CA ALA A 162 2.26 17.82 -12.13
C ALA A 162 2.45 18.79 -13.32
N SER A 163 1.66 19.87 -13.36
CA SER A 163 1.74 20.89 -14.42
C SER A 163 3.06 21.63 -14.40
N ALA A 164 3.55 22.03 -13.22
CA ALA A 164 4.83 22.72 -13.07
C ALA A 164 6.00 21.88 -13.56
N ARG A 165 5.95 20.57 -13.34
CA ARG A 165 6.96 19.61 -13.79
C ARG A 165 6.80 19.15 -15.25
N GLY A 166 5.65 19.39 -15.87
CA GLY A 166 5.34 18.88 -17.22
C GLY A 166 5.01 17.39 -17.25
N THR A 167 4.49 16.85 -16.15
CA THR A 167 4.08 15.45 -16.00
C THR A 167 2.56 15.31 -15.85
N SER A 168 2.05 14.10 -15.74
CA SER A 168 0.63 13.88 -15.43
C SER A 168 0.38 13.77 -13.92
N PRO A 169 -0.81 14.12 -13.43
CA PRO A 169 -1.19 13.87 -12.03
C PRO A 169 -1.02 12.41 -11.62
N ALA A 170 -1.32 11.45 -12.52
CA ALA A 170 -1.12 10.04 -12.27
C ALA A 170 0.36 9.70 -12.00
N GLN A 171 1.28 10.14 -12.87
CA GLN A 171 2.71 9.95 -12.66
C GLN A 171 3.19 10.57 -11.35
N THR A 172 2.75 11.79 -11.05
CA THR A 172 3.14 12.51 -9.83
C THR A 172 2.66 11.78 -8.58
N ALA A 173 1.42 11.28 -8.56
CA ALA A 173 0.89 10.48 -7.45
C ALA A 173 1.65 9.16 -7.26
N LEU A 174 2.02 8.49 -8.35
CA LEU A 174 2.80 7.26 -8.30
C LEU A 174 4.24 7.51 -7.83
N ALA A 175 4.90 8.54 -8.36
CA ALA A 175 6.25 8.95 -7.94
C ALA A 175 6.28 9.35 -6.45
N TYR A 176 5.23 10.02 -5.94
CA TYR A 176 5.09 10.34 -4.53
C TYR A 176 5.15 9.07 -3.67
N LEU A 177 4.38 8.04 -4.02
CA LEU A 177 4.35 6.79 -3.25
C LEU A 177 5.65 6.00 -3.36
N LEU A 178 6.28 5.95 -4.54
CA LEU A 178 7.58 5.29 -4.72
C LEU A 178 8.67 5.91 -3.85
N GLY A 179 8.55 7.19 -3.54
CA GLY A 179 9.46 7.90 -2.63
C GLY A 179 9.14 7.75 -1.14
N ARG A 180 8.11 6.96 -0.77
CA ARG A 180 7.76 6.75 0.66
C ARG A 180 8.57 5.61 1.28
N PRO A 181 8.91 5.72 2.57
CA PRO A 181 9.62 4.66 3.29
C PRO A 181 8.92 3.30 3.19
N ALA A 182 9.67 2.22 3.12
CA ALA A 182 9.23 0.83 2.98
C ALA A 182 8.45 0.48 1.70
N VAL A 183 7.99 1.45 0.91
CA VAL A 183 7.32 1.15 -0.37
C VAL A 183 8.31 0.55 -1.35
N THR A 184 8.04 -0.68 -1.75
CA THR A 184 8.92 -1.47 -2.64
C THR A 184 8.37 -1.50 -4.06
N SER A 185 7.04 -1.55 -4.22
CA SER A 185 6.40 -1.63 -5.53
C SER A 185 4.96 -1.15 -5.49
N LEU A 186 4.46 -0.71 -6.64
CA LEU A 186 3.07 -0.30 -6.83
C LEU A 186 2.36 -1.29 -7.75
N VAL A 187 1.15 -1.69 -7.37
CA VAL A 187 0.26 -2.52 -8.19
C VAL A 187 -0.65 -1.58 -8.97
N ILE A 188 -0.35 -1.38 -10.24
CA ILE A 188 -1.09 -0.48 -11.12
C ILE A 188 -1.94 -1.24 -12.12
N GLY A 189 -3.03 -0.61 -12.58
CA GLY A 189 -3.84 -1.07 -13.69
C GLY A 189 -3.98 0.01 -14.75
N ALA A 190 -4.07 -0.40 -16.01
CA ALA A 190 -4.32 0.48 -17.14
C ALA A 190 -5.35 -0.16 -18.08
N ARG A 191 -6.16 0.66 -18.75
CA ARG A 191 -7.13 0.19 -19.79
C ARG A 191 -6.56 0.28 -21.18
N THR A 192 -5.55 1.14 -21.40
CA THR A 192 -4.88 1.36 -22.68
C THR A 192 -3.38 1.33 -22.49
N GLU A 193 -2.66 1.03 -23.57
CA GLU A 193 -1.19 1.08 -23.60
C GLU A 193 -0.65 2.48 -23.27
N GLU A 194 -1.33 3.53 -23.74
CA GLU A 194 -0.99 4.92 -23.43
C GLU A 194 -1.05 5.20 -21.92
N GLN A 195 -2.10 4.75 -21.23
CA GLN A 195 -2.20 4.87 -19.77
C GLN A 195 -1.10 4.09 -19.06
N LEU A 196 -0.77 2.91 -19.55
CA LEU A 196 0.32 2.11 -18.97
C LEU A 196 1.65 2.82 -19.16
N ALA A 197 1.98 3.25 -20.36
CA ALA A 197 3.21 3.97 -20.67
C ALA A 197 3.33 5.26 -19.82
N ASN A 198 2.24 6.04 -19.73
CA ASN A 198 2.19 7.22 -18.89
C ASN A 198 2.46 6.88 -17.42
N ASN A 199 1.81 5.85 -16.88
CA ASN A 199 2.00 5.45 -15.48
C ASN A 199 3.44 4.97 -15.22
N LEU A 200 4.03 4.19 -16.11
CA LEU A 200 5.39 3.69 -15.98
C LEU A 200 6.44 4.81 -15.99
N GLY A 201 6.18 5.93 -16.64
CA GLY A 201 7.07 7.10 -16.59
C GLY A 201 7.34 7.64 -15.17
N CYS A 202 6.57 7.23 -14.16
CA CYS A 202 6.81 7.63 -12.77
C CYS A 202 8.13 7.14 -12.17
N VAL A 203 8.81 6.17 -12.78
CA VAL A 203 10.10 5.63 -12.32
C VAL A 203 11.30 6.41 -12.85
N GLU A 204 11.09 7.29 -13.81
CA GLU A 204 12.18 8.02 -14.48
C GLU A 204 12.65 9.26 -13.68
N TRP A 205 11.90 9.66 -12.67
CA TRP A 205 12.17 10.87 -11.89
C TRP A 205 11.64 10.76 -10.46
N THR A 206 12.06 11.68 -9.61
CA THR A 206 11.61 11.79 -8.20
C THR A 206 11.11 13.19 -7.92
N LEU A 207 10.19 13.33 -6.97
CA LEU A 207 9.77 14.63 -6.45
C LEU A 207 10.95 15.30 -5.73
N ASP A 208 11.13 16.60 -5.96
CA ASP A 208 12.02 17.42 -5.14
C ASP A 208 11.42 17.69 -3.74
N VAL A 209 12.17 18.43 -2.91
CA VAL A 209 11.80 18.67 -1.52
C VAL A 209 10.53 19.53 -1.43
N GLU A 210 10.44 20.58 -2.24
CA GLU A 210 9.32 21.51 -2.25
C GLU A 210 8.03 20.85 -2.76
N GLU A 211 8.12 20.10 -3.83
CA GLU A 211 6.99 19.34 -4.38
C GLU A 211 6.46 18.31 -3.38
N ARG A 212 7.37 17.59 -2.74
CA ARG A 212 7.01 16.62 -1.70
C ARG A 212 6.34 17.31 -0.53
N ALA A 213 6.94 18.40 0.00
CA ALA A 213 6.39 19.15 1.12
C ALA A 213 4.98 19.69 0.81
N ARG A 214 4.77 20.20 -0.41
CA ARG A 214 3.45 20.67 -0.84
C ARG A 214 2.40 19.56 -0.83
N LEU A 215 2.75 18.37 -1.32
CA LEU A 215 1.84 17.21 -1.33
C LEU A 215 1.66 16.63 0.08
N ASP A 216 2.69 16.60 0.90
CA ASP A 216 2.62 16.16 2.30
C ASP A 216 1.69 17.07 3.12
N GLU A 217 1.80 18.39 2.98
CA GLU A 217 0.96 19.37 3.67
C GLU A 217 -0.53 19.16 3.36
N VAL A 218 -0.90 19.12 2.08
CA VAL A 218 -2.32 19.04 1.66
C VAL A 218 -2.95 17.68 1.98
N SER A 219 -2.15 16.63 2.06
CA SER A 219 -2.60 15.25 2.29
C SER A 219 -2.33 14.75 3.71
N ALA A 220 -1.78 15.57 4.59
CA ALA A 220 -1.41 15.17 5.95
C ALA A 220 -2.57 14.46 6.67
N PRO A 221 -2.35 13.28 7.26
CA PRO A 221 -3.35 12.62 8.08
C PRO A 221 -3.55 13.40 9.39
N LEU A 222 -4.78 13.38 9.93
CA LEU A 222 -5.02 13.92 11.26
C LEU A 222 -4.35 13.02 12.30
N LEU A 223 -3.43 13.57 13.11
CA LEU A 223 -2.83 12.78 14.18
C LEU A 223 -3.88 12.35 15.20
N ILE A 224 -4.13 11.04 15.29
CA ILE A 224 -4.99 10.42 16.30
C ILE A 224 -4.15 9.99 17.51
N TYR A 225 -4.80 9.65 18.63
CA TYR A 225 -4.12 9.04 19.78
C TYR A 225 -3.59 7.64 19.41
N PRO A 226 -2.33 7.29 19.79
CA PRO A 226 -1.40 8.02 20.67
C PRO A 226 -0.47 9.01 19.95
N TYR A 227 -0.52 9.15 18.64
CA TYR A 227 0.50 9.84 17.83
C TYR A 227 0.59 11.34 18.14
N TRP A 228 -0.55 12.06 18.29
CA TRP A 228 -0.51 13.46 18.69
C TRP A 228 0.10 13.64 20.09
N HIS A 229 -0.05 12.64 20.97
CA HIS A 229 0.57 12.70 22.29
C HIS A 229 2.09 12.47 22.21
N GLN A 230 2.53 11.48 21.46
CA GLN A 230 3.94 11.19 21.22
C GLN A 230 4.68 12.38 20.57
N ALA A 231 4.07 12.98 19.55
CA ALA A 231 4.59 14.17 18.89
C ALA A 231 4.83 15.32 19.88
N ASN A 232 3.93 15.52 20.85
CA ASN A 232 4.03 16.63 21.80
C ASN A 232 4.92 16.35 23.03
N THR A 233 5.10 15.08 23.42
CA THR A 233 5.72 14.75 24.72
C THR A 233 7.06 14.05 24.62
N ALA A 234 7.40 13.47 23.48
CA ALA A 234 8.61 12.67 23.32
C ALA A 234 9.24 12.77 21.91
N PRO A 235 9.32 13.97 21.29
CA PRO A 235 9.84 14.08 19.92
C PRO A 235 11.30 13.64 19.79
N GLU A 236 12.07 13.73 20.87
CA GLU A 236 13.48 13.32 20.91
C GLU A 236 13.69 11.80 21.07
N ARG A 237 12.63 11.01 21.15
CA ARG A 237 12.70 9.56 21.39
C ARG A 237 12.10 8.72 20.27
N LEU A 238 11.88 9.34 19.12
CA LEU A 238 11.30 8.66 17.97
C LEU A 238 12.33 7.72 17.32
N SER A 239 11.89 6.50 16.96
CA SER A 239 12.66 5.62 16.12
C SER A 239 12.52 6.01 14.65
N ALA A 240 13.34 5.47 13.76
CA ALA A 240 13.20 5.67 12.32
C ALA A 240 11.81 5.23 11.78
N ALA A 241 11.18 4.27 12.45
CA ALA A 241 9.83 3.83 12.12
C ALA A 241 8.78 4.89 12.51
N ASP A 242 8.90 5.49 13.70
CA ASP A 242 8.00 6.55 14.17
C ASP A 242 8.10 7.81 13.33
N GLU A 243 9.31 8.17 12.89
CA GLU A 243 9.57 9.33 12.05
C GLU A 243 8.83 9.27 10.70
N ALA A 244 8.48 8.10 10.21
CA ALA A 244 7.74 7.95 8.96
C ALA A 244 6.37 8.66 8.99
N LEU A 245 5.72 8.69 10.16
CA LEU A 245 4.48 9.42 10.39
C LEU A 245 4.72 10.80 11.01
N LEU A 246 5.59 10.88 12.03
CA LEU A 246 5.63 12.03 12.93
C LEU A 246 6.55 13.18 12.48
N ARG A 247 7.52 12.91 11.62
CA ARG A 247 8.47 13.92 11.13
C ARG A 247 7.83 15.21 10.59
N PRO A 248 6.72 15.18 9.82
CA PRO A 248 6.08 16.41 9.32
C PRO A 248 5.46 17.31 10.39
N TYR A 249 5.39 16.84 11.65
CA TYR A 249 4.73 17.54 12.77
C TYR A 249 5.72 18.08 13.80
N HIS A 250 7.04 18.06 13.49
CA HIS A 250 8.13 18.56 14.34
C HIS A 250 8.89 19.72 13.72
#